data_38466d15655a5bf965d95b4dab071b99
#
_entry.id   38466d15655a5bf965d95b4dab071b99
#
_cell.length_a   1.000
_cell.length_b   1.000
_cell.length_c   1.000
_cell.angle_alpha   90.00
_cell.angle_beta   90.00
_cell.angle_gamma   90.00
#
_symmetry.space_group_name_H-M   'P 1'
#
loop_
_entity.id
_entity.type
_entity.pdbx_description
1 polymer ?
#
loop_
_entity_poly.entity_id
_entity_poly.type
_entity_poly.pdbx_seq_one_letter_code
_entity_poly.pdbx_strand_id
1 'polypeptide(L)'
;MSDIALTVSLLSLVAVIGLWIGHIKVRGVGLGIGGVLFGGIIVSHFMTRYGINLDEHTLHFVQEFGLILFVYTIGIQVGPGFFSSLRHSGLKLNGFALMIVGISGVLVILLHKFFGVPLPVILGIFSGAVTNTPSLG
;
A
#
# COMPACT_ATOMS: atom_id res chain seq x y z
N MET A 1 -1.53 27.75 -13.82
CA MET A 1 -1.88 27.14 -12.53
C MET A 1 -0.57 27.04 -11.74
N SER A 2 -0.62 27.21 -10.42
CA SER A 2 0.59 26.91 -9.63
C SER A 2 0.90 25.41 -9.72
N ASP A 3 2.17 25.05 -9.68
CA ASP A 3 2.62 23.65 -9.78
C ASP A 3 1.99 22.76 -8.69
N ILE A 4 1.79 23.35 -7.50
CA ILE A 4 1.06 22.75 -6.39
C ILE A 4 -0.39 22.41 -6.77
N ALA A 5 -1.11 23.38 -7.36
CA ALA A 5 -2.51 23.18 -7.74
C ALA A 5 -2.65 22.10 -8.84
N LEU A 6 -1.71 22.07 -9.78
CA LEU A 6 -1.65 21.04 -10.82
C LEU A 6 -1.40 19.66 -10.19
N THR A 7 -0.42 19.53 -9.31
CA THR A 7 -0.08 18.27 -8.62
C THR A 7 -1.26 17.75 -7.82
N VAL A 8 -1.90 18.61 -7.00
CA VAL A 8 -3.06 18.21 -6.18
C VAL A 8 -4.26 17.81 -7.05
N SER A 9 -4.51 18.56 -8.14
CA SER A 9 -5.62 18.25 -9.07
C SER A 9 -5.41 16.89 -9.75
N LEU A 10 -4.18 16.60 -10.18
CA LEU A 10 -3.85 15.34 -10.84
C LEU A 10 -3.92 14.16 -9.85
N LEU A 11 -3.42 14.32 -8.62
CA LEU A 11 -3.56 13.30 -7.58
C LEU A 11 -5.02 13.01 -7.25
N SER A 12 -5.85 14.06 -7.18
CA SER A 12 -7.30 13.91 -6.96
C SER A 12 -7.97 13.16 -8.13
N LEU A 13 -7.57 13.47 -9.36
CA LEU A 13 -8.06 12.77 -10.55
C LEU A 13 -7.66 11.29 -10.54
N VAL A 14 -6.40 10.99 -10.19
CA VAL A 14 -5.91 9.62 -10.02
C VAL A 14 -6.72 8.86 -8.97
N ALA A 15 -7.01 9.50 -7.84
CA ALA A 15 -7.82 8.90 -6.78
C ALA A 15 -9.24 8.56 -7.28
N VAL A 16 -9.89 9.49 -7.98
CA VAL A 16 -11.24 9.28 -8.54
C VAL A 16 -11.24 8.15 -9.56
N ILE A 17 -10.35 8.19 -10.54
CA ILE A 17 -10.24 7.15 -11.58
C ILE A 17 -9.90 5.81 -10.95
N GLY A 18 -8.95 5.79 -10.03
CA GLY A 18 -8.52 4.58 -9.35
C GLY A 18 -9.61 3.94 -8.49
N LEU A 19 -10.38 4.74 -7.75
CA LEU A 19 -11.54 4.25 -7.02
C LEU A 19 -12.62 3.72 -7.96
N TRP A 20 -12.86 4.40 -9.09
CA TRP A 20 -13.80 3.92 -10.08
C TRP A 20 -13.38 2.57 -10.66
N ILE A 21 -12.11 2.40 -11.04
CA ILE A 21 -11.54 1.12 -11.47
C ILE A 21 -11.67 0.08 -10.34
N GLY A 22 -11.40 0.47 -9.10
CA GLY A 22 -11.48 -0.38 -7.92
C GLY A 22 -12.89 -0.94 -7.64
N HIS A 23 -13.94 -0.22 -8.06
CA HIS A 23 -15.33 -0.66 -7.92
C HIS A 23 -15.75 -1.69 -8.98
N ILE A 24 -15.00 -1.85 -10.06
CA ILE A 24 -15.29 -2.85 -11.09
C ILE A 24 -15.05 -4.24 -10.49
N LYS A 25 -16.13 -5.01 -10.34
CA LYS A 25 -16.06 -6.38 -9.83
C LYS A 25 -16.09 -7.38 -11.00
N VAL A 26 -15.07 -8.22 -11.07
CA VAL A 26 -15.01 -9.34 -12.00
C VAL A 26 -15.21 -10.62 -11.21
N ARG A 27 -16.28 -11.35 -11.51
CA ARG A 27 -16.68 -12.59 -10.79
C ARG A 27 -16.79 -12.42 -9.26
N GLY A 28 -17.25 -11.25 -8.81
CA GLY A 28 -17.42 -10.95 -7.39
C GLY A 28 -16.17 -10.43 -6.67
N VAL A 29 -15.02 -10.39 -7.34
CA VAL A 29 -13.77 -9.86 -6.80
C VAL A 29 -13.49 -8.48 -7.42
N GLY A 30 -13.30 -7.46 -6.60
CA GLY A 30 -12.92 -6.11 -7.01
C GLY A 30 -11.56 -5.72 -6.46
N LEU A 31 -10.86 -4.83 -7.16
CA LEU A 31 -9.55 -4.31 -6.72
C LEU A 31 -9.66 -3.40 -5.48
N GLY A 32 -10.85 -2.87 -5.19
CA GLY A 32 -11.05 -1.95 -4.07
C GLY A 32 -10.10 -0.75 -4.14
N ILE A 33 -9.49 -0.41 -3.01
CA ILE A 33 -8.51 0.70 -2.89
C ILE A 33 -7.27 0.44 -3.77
N GLY A 34 -6.93 -0.83 -4.06
CA GLY A 34 -5.83 -1.17 -4.97
C GLY A 34 -6.00 -0.60 -6.38
N GLY A 35 -7.25 -0.29 -6.79
CA GLY A 35 -7.52 0.42 -8.04
C GLY A 35 -6.82 1.77 -8.15
N VAL A 36 -6.62 2.48 -7.02
CA VAL A 36 -5.91 3.77 -7.00
C VAL A 36 -4.43 3.58 -7.36
N LEU A 37 -3.80 2.50 -6.88
CA LEU A 37 -2.41 2.17 -7.24
C LEU A 37 -2.28 1.96 -8.76
N PHE A 38 -3.14 1.14 -9.36
CA PHE A 38 -3.11 0.90 -10.80
C PHE A 38 -3.47 2.14 -11.60
N GLY A 39 -4.45 2.93 -11.13
CA GLY A 39 -4.78 4.24 -11.73
C GLY A 39 -3.59 5.19 -11.71
N GLY A 40 -2.86 5.24 -10.58
CA GLY A 40 -1.65 6.04 -10.44
C GLY A 40 -0.54 5.63 -11.41
N ILE A 41 -0.29 4.34 -11.57
CA ILE A 41 0.71 3.82 -12.50
C ILE A 41 0.36 4.21 -13.95
N ILE A 42 -0.91 4.04 -14.34
CA ILE A 42 -1.38 4.38 -15.69
C ILE A 42 -1.21 5.88 -15.95
N VAL A 43 -1.73 6.71 -15.05
CA VAL A 43 -1.66 8.18 -15.20
C VAL A 43 -0.20 8.65 -15.21
N SER A 44 0.65 8.16 -14.30
CA SER A 44 2.07 8.49 -14.26
C SER A 44 2.80 8.13 -15.56
N HIS A 45 2.49 6.98 -16.17
CA HIS A 45 3.05 6.59 -17.45
C HIS A 45 2.70 7.60 -18.56
N PHE A 46 1.43 8.02 -18.63
CA PHE A 46 1.02 9.04 -19.61
C PHE A 46 1.66 10.40 -19.35
N MET A 47 1.74 10.82 -18.09
CA MET A 47 2.34 12.10 -17.70
C MET A 47 3.81 12.17 -18.11
N THR A 48 4.58 11.10 -17.82
CA THR A 48 5.98 11.02 -18.25
C THR A 48 6.12 11.09 -19.76
N ARG A 49 5.21 10.46 -20.50
CA ARG A 49 5.22 10.49 -21.97
C ARG A 49 4.92 11.89 -22.55
N TYR A 50 4.09 12.67 -21.87
CA TYR A 50 3.75 14.04 -22.26
C TYR A 50 4.67 15.10 -21.65
N GLY A 51 5.71 14.71 -20.90
CA GLY A 51 6.67 15.62 -20.27
C GLY A 51 6.06 16.48 -19.16
N ILE A 52 4.97 16.02 -18.53
CA ILE A 52 4.35 16.70 -17.39
C ILE A 52 5.08 16.25 -16.12
N ASN A 53 5.84 17.18 -15.53
CA ASN A 53 6.50 16.94 -14.26
C ASN A 53 5.63 17.46 -13.12
N LEU A 54 5.47 16.63 -12.08
CA LEU A 54 4.81 17.02 -10.85
C LEU A 54 5.84 17.66 -9.90
N ASP A 55 5.36 18.57 -9.06
CA ASP A 55 6.20 19.15 -8.01
C ASP A 55 6.56 18.09 -6.96
N GLU A 56 7.84 17.74 -6.87
CA GLU A 56 8.36 16.71 -5.97
C GLU A 56 8.08 17.04 -4.50
N HIS A 57 8.19 18.31 -4.10
CA HIS A 57 7.91 18.73 -2.73
C HIS A 57 6.44 18.49 -2.35
N THR A 58 5.53 18.80 -3.26
CA THR A 58 4.09 18.53 -3.05
C THR A 58 3.80 17.05 -3.02
N LEU A 59 4.45 16.25 -3.86
CA LEU A 59 4.30 14.79 -3.85
C LEU A 59 4.77 14.19 -2.53
N HIS A 60 5.95 14.57 -2.04
CA HIS A 60 6.47 14.12 -0.75
C HIS A 60 5.54 14.53 0.40
N PHE A 61 5.10 15.78 0.42
CA PHE A 61 4.15 16.24 1.43
C PHE A 61 2.86 15.42 1.44
N VAL A 62 2.26 15.18 0.27
CA VAL A 62 1.01 14.39 0.18
C VAL A 62 1.24 12.94 0.59
N GLN A 63 2.39 12.36 0.25
CA GLN A 63 2.77 11.00 0.67
C GLN A 63 2.90 10.90 2.18
N GLU A 64 3.66 11.78 2.82
CA GLU A 64 3.85 11.79 4.28
C GLU A 64 2.53 12.07 5.01
N PHE A 65 1.78 13.07 4.55
CA PHE A 65 0.47 13.40 5.13
C PHE A 65 -0.51 12.24 5.00
N GLY A 66 -0.55 11.59 3.83
CA GLY A 66 -1.36 10.40 3.60
C GLY A 66 -0.99 9.23 4.51
N LEU A 67 0.32 9.03 4.75
CA LEU A 67 0.80 8.00 5.68
C LEU A 67 0.38 8.32 7.13
N ILE A 68 0.49 9.57 7.55
CA ILE A 68 0.05 10.00 8.88
C ILE A 68 -1.45 9.76 9.05
N LEU A 69 -2.27 10.17 8.07
CA LEU A 69 -3.71 9.94 8.11
C LEU A 69 -4.07 8.45 8.12
N PHE A 70 -3.34 7.63 7.37
CA PHE A 70 -3.53 6.18 7.35
C PHE A 70 -3.28 5.55 8.72
N VAL A 71 -2.13 5.86 9.34
CA VAL A 71 -1.77 5.35 10.67
C VAL A 71 -2.76 5.85 11.73
N TYR A 72 -3.14 7.14 11.67
CA TYR A 72 -4.11 7.73 12.57
C TYR A 72 -5.48 7.04 12.48
N THR A 73 -5.96 6.82 11.26
CA THR A 73 -7.25 6.15 11.02
C THR A 73 -7.25 4.72 11.56
N ILE A 74 -6.16 3.97 11.33
CA ILE A 74 -5.99 2.64 11.91
C ILE A 74 -5.99 2.71 13.43
N GLY A 75 -5.28 3.67 14.01
CA GLY A 75 -5.24 3.88 15.46
C GLY A 75 -6.63 4.10 16.08
N ILE A 76 -7.45 4.95 15.46
CA ILE A 76 -8.83 5.19 15.91
C ILE A 76 -9.69 3.93 15.76
N GLN A 77 -9.54 3.21 14.64
CA GLN A 77 -10.36 2.04 14.34
C GLN A 77 -10.03 0.86 15.26
N VAL A 78 -8.76 0.63 15.54
CA VAL A 78 -8.28 -0.52 16.31
C VAL A 78 -8.21 -0.21 17.81
N GLY A 79 -7.90 1.05 18.18
CA GLY A 79 -7.63 1.47 19.55
C GLY A 79 -8.68 1.05 20.57
N PRO A 80 -9.99 1.35 20.40
CA PRO A 80 -11.03 1.05 21.37
C PRO A 80 -11.18 -0.44 21.69
N GLY A 81 -10.93 -1.31 20.70
CA GLY A 81 -11.04 -2.77 20.84
C GLY A 81 -9.74 -3.46 21.23
N PHE A 82 -8.60 -2.79 21.16
CA PHE A 82 -7.27 -3.38 21.26
C PHE A 82 -7.06 -4.16 22.56
N PHE A 83 -7.28 -3.52 23.70
CA PHE A 83 -7.06 -4.13 25.01
C PHE A 83 -8.04 -5.27 25.31
N SER A 84 -9.28 -5.17 24.88
CA SER A 84 -10.29 -6.22 25.07
C SER A 84 -9.97 -7.43 24.20
N SER A 85 -9.58 -7.22 22.94
CA SER A 85 -9.15 -8.27 22.02
C SER A 85 -7.88 -8.96 22.51
N LEU A 86 -6.91 -8.21 23.04
CA LEU A 86 -5.67 -8.74 23.58
C LEU A 86 -5.91 -9.69 24.76
N ARG A 87 -6.88 -9.37 25.64
CA ARG A 87 -7.22 -10.21 26.81
C ARG A 87 -7.94 -11.50 26.44
N HIS A 88 -8.84 -11.48 25.45
CA HIS A 88 -9.65 -12.66 25.13
C HIS A 88 -9.00 -13.61 24.10
N SER A 89 -8.34 -13.07 23.10
CA SER A 89 -7.81 -13.89 21.98
C SER A 89 -6.38 -13.51 21.57
N GLY A 90 -5.80 -12.48 22.20
CA GLY A 90 -4.57 -11.85 21.74
C GLY A 90 -3.38 -12.80 21.63
N LEU A 91 -3.17 -13.67 22.60
CA LEU A 91 -2.05 -14.64 22.57
C LEU A 91 -2.17 -15.63 21.41
N LYS A 92 -3.38 -16.17 21.16
CA LYS A 92 -3.60 -17.10 20.05
C LYS A 92 -3.46 -16.41 18.69
N LEU A 93 -4.07 -15.24 18.53
CA LEU A 93 -4.02 -14.47 17.28
C LEU A 93 -2.60 -13.97 16.99
N ASN A 94 -1.89 -13.48 18.00
CA ASN A 94 -0.50 -13.08 17.86
C ASN A 94 0.42 -14.26 17.55
N GLY A 95 0.15 -15.43 18.13
CA GLY A 95 0.86 -16.68 17.80
C GLY A 95 0.67 -17.07 16.34
N PHE A 96 -0.55 -17.02 15.82
CA PHE A 96 -0.83 -17.27 14.40
C PHE A 96 -0.19 -16.23 13.49
N ALA A 97 -0.25 -14.95 13.85
CA ALA A 97 0.40 -13.88 13.08
C ALA A 97 1.93 -14.09 13.03
N LEU A 98 2.55 -14.42 14.18
CA LEU A 98 3.99 -14.71 14.23
C LEU A 98 4.35 -15.93 13.38
N MET A 99 3.52 -16.98 13.41
CA MET A 99 3.71 -18.18 12.59
C MET A 99 3.61 -17.85 11.10
N ILE A 100 2.60 -17.10 10.68
CA ILE A 100 2.41 -16.70 9.27
C ILE A 100 3.60 -15.88 8.79
N VAL A 101 4.00 -14.84 9.54
CA VAL A 101 5.13 -13.99 9.19
C VAL A 101 6.43 -14.79 9.19
N GLY A 102 6.63 -15.68 10.17
CA GLY A 102 7.81 -16.52 10.25
C GLY A 102 7.92 -17.50 9.08
N ILE A 103 6.84 -18.20 8.73
CA ILE A 103 6.81 -19.12 7.59
C ILE A 103 7.04 -18.34 6.28
N SER A 104 6.40 -17.18 6.13
CA SER A 104 6.60 -16.34 4.95
C SER A 104 8.04 -15.86 4.83
N GLY A 105 8.69 -15.48 5.94
CA GLY A 105 10.10 -15.11 5.97
C GLY A 105 11.02 -16.26 5.55
N VAL A 106 10.76 -17.47 6.04
CA VAL A 106 11.51 -18.68 5.63
C VAL A 106 11.33 -18.94 4.14
N LEU A 107 10.10 -18.84 3.62
CA LEU A 107 9.82 -19.01 2.18
C LEU A 107 10.57 -17.99 1.34
N VAL A 108 10.64 -16.74 1.78
CA VAL A 108 11.41 -15.67 1.11
C VAL A 108 12.89 -16.03 1.01
N ILE A 109 13.49 -16.50 2.11
CA ILE A 109 14.89 -16.93 2.13
C ILE A 109 15.12 -18.13 1.20
N LEU A 110 14.21 -19.10 1.21
CA LEU A 110 14.28 -20.25 0.32
C LEU A 110 14.18 -19.85 -1.15
N LEU A 111 13.25 -18.97 -1.50
CA LEU A 111 13.10 -18.46 -2.86
C LEU A 111 14.36 -17.70 -3.32
N HIS A 112 14.95 -16.88 -2.44
CA HIS A 112 16.22 -16.22 -2.76
C HIS A 112 17.34 -17.22 -3.03
N LYS A 113 17.50 -18.23 -2.16
CA LYS A 113 18.61 -19.16 -2.19
C LYS A 113 18.48 -20.20 -3.30
N PHE A 114 17.28 -20.72 -3.57
CA PHE A 114 17.06 -21.79 -4.56
C PHE A 114 16.76 -21.26 -5.97
N PHE A 115 16.09 -20.13 -6.09
CA PHE A 115 15.68 -19.56 -7.38
C PHE A 115 16.52 -18.37 -7.82
N GLY A 116 17.47 -17.90 -6.98
CA GLY A 116 18.34 -16.78 -7.32
C GLY A 116 17.62 -15.43 -7.51
N VAL A 117 16.39 -15.29 -6.96
CA VAL A 117 15.62 -14.05 -7.09
C VAL A 117 16.35 -12.91 -6.37
N PRO A 118 16.55 -11.73 -6.99
CA PRO A 118 17.23 -10.61 -6.35
C PRO A 118 16.54 -10.19 -5.04
N LEU A 119 17.34 -9.86 -4.02
CA LEU A 119 16.84 -9.55 -2.69
C LEU A 119 15.80 -8.40 -2.68
N PRO A 120 15.96 -7.28 -3.42
CA PRO A 120 14.96 -6.22 -3.45
C PRO A 120 13.61 -6.68 -3.98
N VAL A 121 13.61 -7.55 -5.00
CA VAL A 121 12.37 -8.09 -5.60
C VAL A 121 11.64 -8.96 -4.58
N ILE A 122 12.37 -9.83 -3.88
CA ILE A 122 11.75 -10.77 -2.95
C ILE A 122 11.25 -10.07 -1.68
N LEU A 123 11.94 -9.01 -1.23
CA LEU A 123 11.48 -8.16 -0.14
C LEU A 123 10.19 -7.41 -0.53
N GLY A 124 10.11 -6.92 -1.77
CA GLY A 124 8.90 -6.30 -2.30
C GLY A 124 7.72 -7.27 -2.34
N ILE A 125 7.94 -8.51 -2.80
CA ILE A 125 6.93 -9.57 -2.79
C ILE A 125 6.49 -9.90 -1.37
N PHE A 126 7.43 -10.01 -0.43
CA PHE A 126 7.14 -10.29 0.97
C PHE A 126 6.32 -9.17 1.62
N SER A 127 6.74 -7.92 1.45
CA SER A 127 6.01 -6.75 1.96
C SER A 127 4.59 -6.67 1.41
N GLY A 128 4.42 -6.95 0.11
CA GLY A 128 3.12 -7.02 -0.53
C GLY A 128 2.25 -8.16 0.01
N ALA A 129 2.82 -9.34 0.22
CA ALA A 129 2.10 -10.51 0.73
C ALA A 129 1.59 -10.32 2.16
N VAL A 130 2.35 -9.63 3.02
CA VAL A 130 1.93 -9.31 4.39
C VAL A 130 1.24 -7.96 4.52
N THR A 131 1.01 -7.27 3.40
CA THR A 131 0.34 -5.95 3.32
C THR A 131 1.04 -4.90 4.18
N ASN A 132 2.38 -4.93 4.21
CA ASN A 132 3.20 -4.02 5.01
C ASN A 132 3.74 -2.88 4.15
N THR A 133 2.91 -1.88 3.87
CA THR A 133 3.26 -0.71 3.08
C THR A 133 4.46 0.08 3.64
N PRO A 134 4.60 0.30 4.97
CA PRO A 134 5.75 1.01 5.52
C PRO A 134 7.11 0.35 5.27
N SER A 135 7.15 -0.95 5.01
CA SER A 135 8.42 -1.65 4.73
C SER A 135 8.96 -1.42 3.32
N LEU A 136 8.21 -0.72 2.47
CA LEU A 136 8.57 -0.38 1.10
C LEU A 136 9.11 1.05 0.96
N GLY A 137 9.02 1.86 2.00
CA GLY A 137 9.44 3.26 2.05
C GLY A 137 10.87 3.49 2.50
#